data_f9d600393b36ae26165a88418e166994
#
_entry.id   f9d600393b36ae26165a88418e166994
#
_cell.length_a   1.000
_cell.length_b   1.000
_cell.length_c   1.000
_cell.angle_alpha   90.00
_cell.angle_beta   90.00
_cell.angle_gamma   90.00
#
_symmetry.space_group_name_H-M   'P 1'
#
loop_
_entity.id
_entity.type
_entity.pdbx_description
1 polymer ?
#
loop_
_entity_poly.entity_id
_entity_poly.type
_entity_poly.pdbx_seq_one_letter_code
_entity_poly.pdbx_strand_id
1 'polypeptide(L)'
;MDLESYFISQMKNKHIGDDGAVIGDMVYSKDAFFEDVHFKKEWLSYYEIARKSMLVNISDAIAMNAKPLYALLSVAMPKSMDREDMKQLSKGFLDTAKEFGIEIIGGDTLSNTKLDITVTIVSKTKKPLYRKGIKDNYLVAYSGELGQSLKELKKLFNKASIHKNSKFKNIKLRQHFIQNISRYISSGMDISDGLFSDLEKLSIVNQKGFDFYNSIDKKIGCSGEEYEMLIAFDKRHRKTVIRRSKQSRVKLNIFAVSKRGKYTNRCKSHHF
;
A
#
# COMPACT_ATOMS: atom_id res chain seq x y z
N MET A 1 -5.52 22.08 -6.60
CA MET A 1 -5.07 21.32 -5.40
C MET A 1 -6.33 20.69 -4.85
N ASP A 2 -6.38 19.38 -4.71
CA ASP A 2 -7.51 18.70 -4.07
C ASP A 2 -7.53 18.98 -2.56
N LEU A 3 -8.61 18.57 -1.88
CA LEU A 3 -8.81 18.85 -0.46
C LEU A 3 -7.78 18.17 0.42
N GLU A 4 -7.36 16.95 0.08
CA GLU A 4 -6.34 16.21 0.82
C GLU A 4 -4.99 16.93 0.76
N SER A 5 -4.54 17.24 -0.45
CA SER A 5 -3.29 17.98 -0.67
C SER A 5 -3.30 19.34 0.01
N TYR A 6 -4.46 20.04 0.03
CA TYR A 6 -4.62 21.29 0.74
C TYR A 6 -4.46 21.08 2.26
N PHE A 7 -5.17 20.12 2.83
CA PHE A 7 -5.09 19.82 4.26
C PHE A 7 -3.66 19.46 4.69
N ILE A 8 -3.00 18.55 3.95
CA ILE A 8 -1.62 18.15 4.24
C ILE A 8 -0.67 19.36 4.15
N SER A 9 -0.88 20.27 3.20
CA SER A 9 -0.04 21.48 3.03
C SER A 9 -0.05 22.42 4.22
N GLN A 10 -1.08 22.34 5.09
CA GLN A 10 -1.14 23.15 6.33
C GLN A 10 -0.17 22.61 7.41
N MET A 11 0.22 21.34 7.32
CA MET A 11 1.13 20.67 8.25
C MET A 11 2.54 20.58 7.65
N LYS A 12 3.23 21.74 7.56
CA LYS A 12 4.59 21.79 6.97
C LYS A 12 5.58 21.00 7.83
N ASN A 13 5.98 19.84 7.35
CA ASN A 13 6.95 18.97 8.01
C ASN A 13 7.78 18.21 6.99
N LYS A 14 9.08 18.04 7.27
CA LYS A 14 10.04 17.34 6.40
C LYS A 14 9.83 15.81 6.34
N HIS A 15 9.04 15.25 7.25
CA HIS A 15 8.78 13.81 7.33
C HIS A 15 7.51 13.39 6.60
N ILE A 16 6.71 14.34 6.10
CA ILE A 16 5.48 14.07 5.35
C ILE A 16 5.79 13.96 3.86
N GLY A 17 5.17 12.99 3.17
CA GLY A 17 5.24 12.86 1.70
C GLY A 17 5.70 11.51 1.16
N ASP A 18 6.07 10.59 2.05
CA ASP A 18 6.35 9.18 1.72
C ASP A 18 5.30 8.26 2.35
N ASP A 19 5.39 6.94 2.16
CA ASP A 19 4.47 5.94 2.72
C ASP A 19 4.63 5.80 4.25
N GLY A 20 5.68 6.38 4.81
CA GLY A 20 5.90 6.45 6.26
C GLY A 20 6.91 7.51 6.63
N ALA A 21 6.78 8.04 7.85
CA ALA A 21 7.71 9.03 8.40
C ALA A 21 8.97 8.35 8.94
N VAL A 22 10.15 8.83 8.53
CA VAL A 22 11.46 8.31 8.99
C VAL A 22 12.01 9.22 10.09
N ILE A 23 12.24 8.66 11.28
CA ILE A 23 12.88 9.34 12.42
C ILE A 23 14.01 8.44 12.95
N GLY A 24 15.24 8.84 12.75
CA GLY A 24 16.41 8.00 13.01
C GLY A 24 16.40 6.76 12.11
N ASP A 25 16.42 5.57 12.68
CA ASP A 25 16.31 4.30 11.99
C ASP A 25 14.89 3.68 12.06
N MET A 26 13.95 4.44 12.62
CA MET A 26 12.55 4.02 12.76
C MET A 26 11.69 4.61 11.65
N VAL A 27 10.69 3.84 11.23
CA VAL A 27 9.67 4.24 10.26
C VAL A 27 8.30 4.07 10.91
N TYR A 28 7.49 5.10 10.78
CA TYR A 28 6.13 5.16 11.33
C TYR A 28 5.16 5.31 10.18
N SER A 29 4.27 4.34 10.01
CA SER A 29 3.16 4.41 9.05
C SER A 29 1.82 4.30 9.79
N LYS A 30 0.79 4.92 9.24
CA LYS A 30 -0.54 4.92 9.84
C LYS A 30 -1.62 5.09 8.77
N ASP A 31 -2.53 4.13 8.75
CA ASP A 31 -3.72 4.15 7.91
C ASP A 31 -4.99 3.93 8.71
N ALA A 32 -6.08 4.36 8.10
CA ALA A 32 -7.44 4.10 8.52
C ALA A 32 -8.06 2.99 7.66
N PHE A 33 -8.91 2.17 8.26
CA PHE A 33 -9.70 1.15 7.59
C PHE A 33 -11.13 1.17 8.14
N PHE A 34 -12.00 1.93 7.50
CA PHE A 34 -13.32 2.33 7.99
C PHE A 34 -14.44 1.63 7.23
N GLU A 35 -15.46 1.21 7.96
CA GLU A 35 -16.70 0.66 7.40
C GLU A 35 -17.39 1.70 6.51
N ASP A 36 -17.94 1.25 5.37
CA ASP A 36 -18.55 2.03 4.30
C ASP A 36 -17.60 2.96 3.51
N VAL A 37 -16.32 3.01 3.89
CA VAL A 37 -15.26 3.69 3.14
C VAL A 37 -14.39 2.65 2.43
N HIS A 38 -13.78 1.75 3.18
CA HIS A 38 -12.84 0.75 2.69
C HIS A 38 -13.45 -0.64 2.55
N PHE A 39 -14.50 -0.94 3.29
CA PHE A 39 -15.22 -2.20 3.24
C PHE A 39 -16.69 -2.03 3.63
N LYS A 40 -17.51 -2.99 3.26
CA LYS A 40 -18.84 -3.18 3.84
C LYS A 40 -18.84 -4.43 4.70
N LYS A 41 -19.61 -4.41 5.80
CA LYS A 41 -19.68 -5.51 6.76
C LYS A 41 -20.03 -6.85 6.11
N GLU A 42 -20.89 -6.84 5.08
CA GLU A 42 -21.29 -8.04 4.35
C GLU A 42 -20.23 -8.60 3.39
N TRP A 43 -19.13 -7.88 3.13
CA TRP A 43 -18.09 -8.31 2.20
C TRP A 43 -17.00 -9.16 2.85
N LEU A 44 -16.75 -8.94 4.15
CA LEU A 44 -15.63 -9.51 4.89
C LEU A 44 -16.10 -9.99 6.26
N SER A 45 -15.57 -11.12 6.73
CA SER A 45 -15.70 -11.51 8.14
C SER A 45 -14.87 -10.57 9.03
N TYR A 46 -15.15 -10.52 10.34
CA TYR A 46 -14.37 -9.72 11.30
C TYR A 46 -12.88 -10.12 11.31
N TYR A 47 -12.59 -11.40 11.14
CA TYR A 47 -11.22 -11.88 10.95
C TYR A 47 -10.56 -11.25 9.72
N GLU A 48 -11.24 -11.25 8.56
CA GLU A 48 -10.71 -10.70 7.31
C GLU A 48 -10.57 -9.16 7.38
N ILE A 49 -11.48 -8.48 8.08
CA ILE A 49 -11.42 -7.02 8.31
C ILE A 49 -10.16 -6.67 9.10
N ALA A 50 -9.94 -7.33 10.25
CA ALA A 50 -8.77 -7.12 11.08
C ALA A 50 -7.47 -7.44 10.33
N ARG A 51 -7.44 -8.57 9.61
CA ARG A 51 -6.30 -8.95 8.80
C ARG A 51 -5.98 -7.91 7.74
N LYS A 52 -6.99 -7.48 6.96
CA LYS A 52 -6.80 -6.51 5.87
C LYS A 52 -6.34 -5.16 6.40
N SER A 53 -6.91 -4.66 7.50
CA SER A 53 -6.47 -3.40 8.12
C SER A 53 -5.00 -3.41 8.54
N MET A 54 -4.50 -4.54 9.03
CA MET A 54 -3.07 -4.72 9.32
C MET A 54 -2.23 -4.74 8.04
N LEU A 55 -2.65 -5.52 7.02
CA LEU A 55 -1.89 -5.70 5.78
C LEU A 55 -1.72 -4.39 5.01
N VAL A 56 -2.74 -3.52 4.98
CA VAL A 56 -2.68 -2.19 4.36
C VAL A 56 -1.52 -1.39 4.96
N ASN A 57 -1.48 -1.26 6.27
CA ASN A 57 -0.43 -0.52 6.99
C ASN A 57 0.96 -1.18 6.91
N ILE A 58 1.01 -2.51 6.91
CA ILE A 58 2.28 -3.25 6.73
C ILE A 58 2.83 -3.01 5.32
N SER A 59 1.95 -2.77 4.32
CA SER A 59 2.35 -2.42 2.96
C SER A 59 3.22 -1.17 2.92
N ASP A 60 2.83 -0.12 3.62
CA ASP A 60 3.61 1.13 3.73
C ASP A 60 5.00 0.90 4.32
N ALA A 61 5.06 0.14 5.42
CA ALA A 61 6.34 -0.19 6.04
C ALA A 61 7.26 -0.95 5.07
N ILE A 62 6.71 -1.88 4.29
CA ILE A 62 7.45 -2.63 3.26
C ILE A 62 7.86 -1.71 2.12
N ALA A 63 6.98 -0.80 1.68
CA ALA A 63 7.27 0.20 0.65
C ALA A 63 8.47 1.05 1.04
N MET A 64 8.57 1.41 2.32
CA MET A 64 9.72 2.13 2.89
C MET A 64 10.97 1.25 3.12
N ASN A 65 10.99 -0.02 2.64
CA ASN A 65 12.05 -1.00 2.92
C ASN A 65 12.32 -1.16 4.42
N ALA A 66 11.28 -1.12 5.24
CA ALA A 66 11.37 -1.27 6.68
C ALA A 66 10.86 -2.65 7.12
N LYS A 67 11.39 -3.13 8.24
CA LYS A 67 10.91 -4.34 8.91
C LYS A 67 9.92 -3.92 9.98
N PRO A 68 8.64 -4.28 9.90
CA PRO A 68 7.66 -4.06 10.96
C PRO A 68 8.11 -4.71 12.25
N LEU A 69 7.90 -4.03 13.38
CA LEU A 69 8.26 -4.51 14.72
C LEU A 69 7.08 -4.45 15.68
N TYR A 70 6.36 -3.32 15.71
CA TYR A 70 5.27 -3.08 16.63
C TYR A 70 4.05 -2.52 15.94
N ALA A 71 2.88 -2.77 16.52
CA ALA A 71 1.61 -2.18 16.11
C ALA A 71 0.87 -1.55 17.29
N LEU A 72 0.22 -0.41 17.02
CA LEU A 72 -0.76 0.22 17.90
C LEU A 72 -2.10 0.24 17.15
N LEU A 73 -3.18 -0.16 17.82
CA LEU A 73 -4.50 -0.30 17.22
C LEU A 73 -5.47 0.66 17.89
N SER A 74 -6.23 1.44 17.11
CA SER A 74 -7.45 2.07 17.64
C SER A 74 -8.64 1.44 16.94
N VAL A 75 -9.59 0.93 17.74
CA VAL A 75 -10.75 0.19 17.24
C VAL A 75 -12.02 0.78 17.82
N ALA A 76 -12.80 1.44 16.96
CA ALA A 76 -14.13 1.91 17.29
C ALA A 76 -15.15 0.85 16.88
N MET A 77 -15.89 0.29 17.83
CA MET A 77 -16.75 -0.86 17.62
C MET A 77 -18.23 -0.52 17.80
N PRO A 78 -19.13 -1.02 16.91
CA PRO A 78 -20.57 -0.88 17.10
C PRO A 78 -21.03 -1.72 18.30
N LYS A 79 -21.95 -1.17 19.08
CA LYS A 79 -22.54 -1.85 20.25
C LYS A 79 -23.25 -3.17 19.91
N SER A 80 -23.54 -3.40 18.63
CA SER A 80 -24.16 -4.65 18.14
C SER A 80 -23.17 -5.81 18.00
N MET A 81 -21.87 -5.57 18.14
CA MET A 81 -20.88 -6.65 18.14
C MET A 81 -20.97 -7.48 19.40
N ASP A 82 -21.04 -8.79 19.24
CA ASP A 82 -20.99 -9.72 20.34
C ASP A 82 -19.54 -10.17 20.68
N ARG A 83 -19.41 -11.05 21.70
CA ARG A 83 -18.10 -11.54 22.12
C ARG A 83 -17.40 -12.42 21.08
N GLU A 84 -18.17 -13.16 20.27
CA GLU A 84 -17.60 -14.01 19.22
C GLU A 84 -17.07 -13.16 18.06
N ASP A 85 -17.80 -12.10 17.68
CA ASP A 85 -17.36 -11.09 16.72
C ASP A 85 -16.02 -10.46 17.14
N MET A 86 -15.93 -10.03 18.42
CA MET A 86 -14.70 -9.45 18.98
C MET A 86 -13.54 -10.45 19.00
N LYS A 87 -13.83 -11.74 19.27
CA LYS A 87 -12.83 -12.80 19.25
C LYS A 87 -12.29 -13.07 17.86
N GLN A 88 -13.17 -13.07 16.84
CA GLN A 88 -12.76 -13.19 15.43
C GLN A 88 -11.90 -12.00 14.99
N LEU A 89 -12.30 -10.77 15.37
CA LEU A 89 -11.55 -9.55 15.07
C LEU A 89 -10.14 -9.61 15.71
N SER A 90 -10.09 -9.93 17.01
CA SER A 90 -8.83 -10.08 17.74
C SER A 90 -7.93 -11.16 17.13
N LYS A 91 -8.52 -12.29 16.73
CA LYS A 91 -7.79 -13.38 16.08
C LYS A 91 -7.17 -12.93 14.75
N GLY A 92 -7.89 -12.12 13.94
CA GLY A 92 -7.36 -11.57 12.69
C GLY A 92 -6.14 -10.67 12.91
N PHE A 93 -6.16 -9.83 13.95
CA PHE A 93 -5.00 -9.01 14.33
C PHE A 93 -3.82 -9.88 14.79
N LEU A 94 -4.06 -10.81 15.69
CA LEU A 94 -3.00 -11.64 16.30
C LEU A 94 -2.33 -12.56 15.27
N ASP A 95 -3.11 -13.22 14.42
CA ASP A 95 -2.58 -14.10 13.38
C ASP A 95 -1.73 -13.31 12.36
N THR A 96 -2.18 -12.10 11.99
CA THR A 96 -1.42 -11.23 11.08
C THR A 96 -0.15 -10.71 11.75
N ALA A 97 -0.23 -10.27 13.00
CA ALA A 97 0.93 -9.84 13.77
C ALA A 97 1.98 -10.95 13.85
N LYS A 98 1.55 -12.19 14.16
CA LYS A 98 2.41 -13.37 14.18
C LYS A 98 3.06 -13.67 12.83
N GLU A 99 2.31 -13.57 11.73
CA GLU A 99 2.81 -13.82 10.37
C GLU A 99 3.98 -12.88 10.00
N PHE A 100 3.91 -11.61 10.42
CA PHE A 100 4.94 -10.60 10.12
C PHE A 100 5.94 -10.38 11.25
N GLY A 101 5.83 -11.10 12.36
CA GLY A 101 6.70 -10.94 13.53
C GLY A 101 6.54 -9.59 14.22
N ILE A 102 5.29 -9.11 14.30
CA ILE A 102 4.89 -7.83 14.89
C ILE A 102 4.36 -8.10 16.29
N GLU A 103 4.72 -7.26 17.25
CA GLU A 103 4.12 -7.24 18.60
C GLU A 103 3.07 -6.12 18.65
N ILE A 104 1.84 -6.44 19.05
CA ILE A 104 0.81 -5.43 19.31
C ILE A 104 1.04 -4.91 20.73
N ILE A 105 1.48 -3.66 20.84
CA ILE A 105 1.95 -3.06 22.10
C ILE A 105 0.94 -2.15 22.78
N GLY A 106 -0.25 -1.99 22.19
CA GLY A 106 -1.31 -1.17 22.78
C GLY A 106 -2.23 -0.56 21.74
N GLY A 107 -2.99 0.42 22.18
CA GLY A 107 -3.96 1.11 21.36
C GLY A 107 -5.10 1.67 22.20
N ASP A 108 -6.23 1.93 21.55
CA ASP A 108 -7.45 2.43 22.17
C ASP A 108 -8.68 1.72 21.63
N THR A 109 -9.71 1.56 22.48
CA THR A 109 -11.00 0.98 22.08
C THR A 109 -12.15 1.86 22.54
N LEU A 110 -13.08 2.11 21.64
CA LEU A 110 -14.25 2.96 21.93
C LEU A 110 -15.51 2.42 21.25
N SER A 111 -16.65 2.91 21.72
CA SER A 111 -17.94 2.59 21.12
C SER A 111 -18.23 3.54 19.96
N ASN A 112 -18.78 3.01 18.86
CA ASN A 112 -19.18 3.74 17.68
C ASN A 112 -20.48 3.15 17.09
N THR A 113 -20.94 3.71 15.99
CA THR A 113 -22.04 3.15 15.18
C THR A 113 -21.57 2.17 14.13
N LYS A 114 -20.32 2.31 13.67
CA LYS A 114 -19.63 1.50 12.65
C LYS A 114 -18.32 0.94 13.19
N LEU A 115 -17.79 -0.05 12.51
CA LEU A 115 -16.47 -0.60 12.81
C LEU A 115 -15.41 0.22 12.07
N ASP A 116 -14.69 1.04 12.81
CA ASP A 116 -13.61 1.86 12.30
C ASP A 116 -12.30 1.46 12.98
N ILE A 117 -11.28 1.19 12.18
CA ILE A 117 -9.99 0.71 12.65
C ILE A 117 -8.91 1.68 12.16
N THR A 118 -8.00 2.06 13.04
CA THR A 118 -6.72 2.65 12.61
C THR A 118 -5.58 1.81 13.15
N VAL A 119 -4.57 1.64 12.32
CA VAL A 119 -3.36 0.90 12.69
C VAL A 119 -2.16 1.82 12.53
N THR A 120 -1.29 1.81 13.51
CA THR A 120 0.04 2.44 13.42
C THR A 120 1.07 1.34 13.44
N ILE A 121 1.91 1.25 12.42
CA ILE A 121 3.04 0.32 12.37
C ILE A 121 4.33 1.07 12.68
N VAL A 122 5.06 0.57 13.66
CA VAL A 122 6.40 1.04 14.02
C VAL A 122 7.39 0.03 13.48
N SER A 123 8.26 0.49 12.58
CA SER A 123 9.15 -0.35 11.80
C SER A 123 10.59 0.13 11.91
N LYS A 124 11.54 -0.68 11.48
CA LYS A 124 12.96 -0.32 11.48
C LYS A 124 13.59 -0.54 10.11
N THR A 125 14.42 0.40 9.67
CA THR A 125 15.20 0.29 8.45
C THR A 125 16.59 0.89 8.58
N LYS A 126 17.56 0.29 7.92
CA LYS A 126 18.91 0.89 7.76
C LYS A 126 19.01 1.70 6.48
N LYS A 127 18.10 1.52 5.55
CA LYS A 127 18.09 2.15 4.24
C LYS A 127 16.65 2.37 3.79
N PRO A 128 16.01 3.46 4.22
CA PRO A 128 14.66 3.77 3.79
C PRO A 128 14.59 3.95 2.28
N LEU A 129 13.52 3.48 1.68
CA LEU A 129 13.19 3.70 0.29
C LEU A 129 12.15 4.83 0.23
N TYR A 130 12.47 5.89 -0.47
CA TYR A 130 11.63 7.06 -0.60
C TYR A 130 10.97 7.14 -1.98
N ARG A 131 9.88 7.86 -2.08
CA ARG A 131 9.27 8.25 -3.37
C ARG A 131 10.20 9.13 -4.21
N LYS A 132 11.04 9.93 -3.56
CA LYS A 132 12.05 10.77 -4.21
C LYS A 132 13.29 9.95 -4.58
N GLY A 133 13.85 10.16 -5.78
CA GLY A 133 15.11 9.50 -6.20
C GLY A 133 15.16 9.13 -7.69
N ILE A 134 14.13 9.47 -8.47
CA ILE A 134 14.06 9.17 -9.90
C ILE A 134 14.90 10.19 -10.68
N LYS A 135 15.86 9.70 -11.49
CA LYS A 135 16.62 10.48 -12.46
C LYS A 135 16.12 10.20 -13.89
N ASP A 136 16.57 11.00 -14.87
CA ASP A 136 16.24 10.75 -16.27
C ASP A 136 16.77 9.38 -16.72
N ASN A 137 16.04 8.73 -17.63
CA ASN A 137 16.33 7.41 -18.17
C ASN A 137 16.29 6.25 -17.13
N TYR A 138 15.63 6.42 -16.00
CA TYR A 138 15.37 5.31 -15.07
C TYR A 138 14.20 4.46 -15.57
N LEU A 139 14.33 3.16 -15.41
CA LEU A 139 13.24 2.23 -15.68
C LEU A 139 12.21 2.29 -14.55
N VAL A 140 10.95 2.27 -14.91
CA VAL A 140 9.82 2.25 -13.98
C VAL A 140 9.10 0.91 -14.13
N ALA A 141 8.85 0.26 -13.01
CA ALA A 141 8.26 -1.07 -12.98
C ALA A 141 7.31 -1.23 -11.80
N TYR A 142 6.34 -2.14 -11.95
CA TYR A 142 5.53 -2.60 -10.84
C TYR A 142 5.65 -4.11 -10.64
N SER A 143 5.42 -4.55 -9.41
CA SER A 143 5.39 -5.96 -9.04
C SER A 143 4.01 -6.58 -9.29
N GLY A 144 3.97 -7.90 -9.46
CA GLY A 144 2.74 -8.68 -9.49
C GLY A 144 1.80 -8.39 -10.66
N GLU A 145 0.51 -8.46 -10.39
CA GLU A 145 -0.58 -8.19 -11.34
C GLU A 145 -1.54 -7.16 -10.77
N LEU A 146 -2.04 -6.26 -11.62
CA LEU A 146 -2.96 -5.20 -11.28
C LEU A 146 -4.34 -5.42 -11.89
N GLY A 147 -5.37 -4.75 -11.36
CA GLY A 147 -6.74 -4.79 -11.87
C GLY A 147 -7.62 -5.85 -11.22
N GLN A 148 -7.09 -6.68 -10.35
CA GLN A 148 -7.88 -7.72 -9.67
C GLN A 148 -8.74 -7.13 -8.56
N SER A 149 -8.23 -6.19 -7.76
CA SER A 149 -9.00 -5.57 -6.68
C SER A 149 -10.25 -4.87 -7.20
N LEU A 150 -10.14 -4.07 -8.27
CA LEU A 150 -11.30 -3.43 -8.90
C LEU A 150 -12.30 -4.43 -9.46
N LYS A 151 -11.81 -5.53 -10.07
CA LYS A 151 -12.68 -6.58 -10.62
C LYS A 151 -13.48 -7.27 -9.52
N GLU A 152 -12.85 -7.56 -8.40
CA GLU A 152 -13.46 -8.20 -7.24
C GLU A 152 -14.41 -7.26 -6.51
N LEU A 153 -14.03 -6.00 -6.34
CA LEU A 153 -14.88 -4.95 -5.78
C LEU A 153 -16.20 -4.79 -6.59
N LYS A 154 -16.13 -4.79 -7.93
CA LYS A 154 -17.31 -4.75 -8.78
C LYS A 154 -18.24 -5.96 -8.57
N LYS A 155 -17.68 -7.15 -8.35
CA LYS A 155 -18.48 -8.33 -8.00
C LYS A 155 -19.21 -8.14 -6.67
N LEU A 156 -18.52 -7.63 -5.65
CA LEU A 156 -19.10 -7.36 -4.33
C LEU A 156 -20.23 -6.33 -4.40
N PHE A 157 -20.06 -5.24 -5.16
CA PHE A 157 -21.14 -4.27 -5.38
C PHE A 157 -22.35 -4.90 -6.08
N ASN A 158 -22.14 -5.87 -6.97
CA ASN A 158 -23.19 -6.65 -7.61
C ASN A 158 -23.68 -7.83 -6.74
N LYS A 159 -23.39 -7.85 -5.43
CA LYS A 159 -23.76 -8.89 -4.46
C LYS A 159 -23.30 -10.30 -4.85
N ALA A 160 -22.27 -10.41 -5.70
CA ALA A 160 -21.66 -11.69 -6.05
C ALA A 160 -20.54 -12.04 -5.07
N SER A 161 -20.35 -13.32 -4.82
CA SER A 161 -19.26 -13.80 -3.96
C SER A 161 -17.91 -13.68 -4.66
N ILE A 162 -16.87 -13.51 -3.86
CA ILE A 162 -15.46 -13.58 -4.29
C ILE A 162 -14.75 -14.73 -3.57
N HIS A 163 -13.75 -15.28 -4.22
CA HIS A 163 -12.99 -16.42 -3.67
C HIS A 163 -12.26 -16.01 -2.37
N LYS A 164 -12.16 -16.92 -1.39
CA LYS A 164 -11.47 -16.66 -0.11
C LYS A 164 -10.00 -16.21 -0.28
N ASN A 165 -9.33 -16.67 -1.33
CA ASN A 165 -7.95 -16.27 -1.65
C ASN A 165 -7.89 -15.13 -2.68
N SER A 166 -8.99 -14.40 -2.87
CA SER A 166 -9.01 -13.24 -3.77
C SER A 166 -8.04 -12.17 -3.29
N LYS A 167 -7.53 -11.35 -4.21
CA LYS A 167 -6.59 -10.29 -3.88
C LYS A 167 -7.24 -9.22 -2.99
N PHE A 168 -8.53 -8.95 -3.19
CA PHE A 168 -9.29 -8.02 -2.35
C PHE A 168 -9.30 -8.43 -0.87
N LYS A 169 -9.40 -9.73 -0.58
CA LYS A 169 -9.40 -10.27 0.79
C LYS A 169 -8.00 -10.55 1.33
N ASN A 170 -7.09 -10.99 0.48
CA ASN A 170 -5.80 -11.53 0.87
C ASN A 170 -4.65 -10.89 0.08
N ILE A 171 -4.26 -9.72 0.53
CA ILE A 171 -3.17 -8.94 -0.03
C ILE A 171 -1.85 -9.70 0.12
N LYS A 172 -1.09 -9.82 -0.97
CA LYS A 172 0.24 -10.45 -0.96
C LYS A 172 1.33 -9.39 -0.91
N LEU A 173 1.84 -9.12 0.26
CA LEU A 173 2.89 -8.13 0.47
C LEU A 173 4.25 -8.60 -0.07
N ARG A 174 5.09 -7.66 -0.53
CA ARG A 174 6.32 -7.92 -1.27
C ARG A 174 7.60 -7.71 -0.43
N GLN A 175 7.55 -7.99 0.87
CA GLN A 175 8.65 -7.72 1.82
C GLN A 175 9.97 -8.33 1.36
N HIS A 176 10.01 -9.63 1.11
CA HIS A 176 11.23 -10.32 0.69
C HIS A 176 11.78 -9.80 -0.65
N PHE A 177 10.88 -9.45 -1.57
CA PHE A 177 11.27 -8.87 -2.85
C PHE A 177 11.94 -7.51 -2.67
N ILE A 178 11.32 -6.59 -1.92
CA ILE A 178 11.88 -5.24 -1.68
C ILE A 178 13.22 -5.33 -0.96
N GLN A 179 13.35 -6.15 0.08
CA GLN A 179 14.61 -6.37 0.77
C GLN A 179 15.72 -6.85 -0.17
N ASN A 180 15.40 -7.77 -1.10
CA ASN A 180 16.36 -8.30 -2.06
C ASN A 180 16.83 -7.27 -3.11
N ILE A 181 16.00 -6.30 -3.47
CA ILE A 181 16.29 -5.34 -4.53
C ILE A 181 16.64 -3.94 -4.02
N SER A 182 16.46 -3.64 -2.74
CA SER A 182 16.60 -2.30 -2.15
C SER A 182 17.94 -1.59 -2.46
N ARG A 183 19.00 -2.35 -2.72
CA ARG A 183 20.31 -1.79 -3.10
C ARG A 183 20.38 -1.32 -4.56
N TYR A 184 19.45 -1.75 -5.39
CA TYR A 184 19.45 -1.56 -6.84
C TYR A 184 18.33 -0.64 -7.32
N ILE A 185 17.42 -0.26 -6.43
CA ILE A 185 16.31 0.66 -6.71
C ILE A 185 16.56 2.00 -6.03
N SER A 186 16.04 3.06 -6.61
CA SER A 186 16.31 4.43 -6.17
C SER A 186 15.06 5.14 -5.65
N SER A 187 13.89 4.64 -6.00
CA SER A 187 12.60 5.18 -5.59
C SER A 187 11.58 4.07 -5.57
N GLY A 188 10.62 4.15 -4.67
CA GLY A 188 9.51 3.22 -4.60
C GLY A 188 8.40 3.70 -3.69
N MET A 189 7.24 3.10 -3.87
CA MET A 189 6.05 3.20 -3.05
C MET A 189 5.16 1.99 -3.30
N ASP A 190 4.15 1.76 -2.51
CA ASP A 190 3.11 0.79 -2.87
C ASP A 190 2.05 1.41 -3.80
N ILE A 191 1.20 0.55 -4.38
CA ILE A 191 0.10 0.95 -5.27
C ILE A 191 -1.20 0.81 -4.47
N SER A 192 -1.62 1.89 -3.85
CA SER A 192 -2.85 1.99 -3.06
C SER A 192 -3.98 2.68 -3.83
N ASP A 193 -3.72 3.80 -4.52
CA ASP A 193 -4.72 4.56 -5.27
C ASP A 193 -4.79 4.17 -6.75
N GLY A 194 -3.99 3.21 -7.15
CA GLY A 194 -3.85 2.73 -8.52
C GLY A 194 -2.62 3.28 -9.22
N LEU A 195 -2.09 2.44 -10.12
CA LEU A 195 -0.81 2.68 -10.80
C LEU A 195 -0.69 4.10 -11.37
N PHE A 196 -1.74 4.62 -12.00
CA PHE A 196 -1.67 5.94 -12.64
C PHE A 196 -1.67 7.08 -11.63
N SER A 197 -2.45 6.97 -10.55
CA SER A 197 -2.49 7.96 -9.46
C SER A 197 -1.17 7.97 -8.70
N ASP A 198 -0.65 6.81 -8.35
CA ASP A 198 0.61 6.68 -7.61
C ASP A 198 1.83 7.07 -8.49
N LEU A 199 1.76 6.81 -9.80
CA LEU A 199 2.77 7.30 -10.73
C LEU A 199 2.77 8.84 -10.83
N GLU A 200 1.61 9.50 -10.71
CA GLU A 200 1.53 10.97 -10.65
C GLU A 200 2.18 11.51 -9.38
N LYS A 201 1.97 10.86 -8.22
CA LYS A 201 2.68 11.23 -6.98
C LYS A 201 4.20 11.16 -7.16
N LEU A 202 4.71 10.09 -7.78
CA LEU A 202 6.14 9.99 -8.13
C LEU A 202 6.57 11.07 -9.11
N SER A 203 5.73 11.42 -10.10
CA SER A 203 5.99 12.50 -11.06
C SER A 203 6.19 13.85 -10.36
N ILE A 204 5.28 14.19 -9.46
CA ILE A 204 5.29 15.46 -8.72
C ILE A 204 6.56 15.58 -7.87
N VAL A 205 6.86 14.57 -7.05
CA VAL A 205 8.00 14.60 -6.12
C VAL A 205 9.35 14.64 -6.84
N ASN A 206 9.45 13.98 -8.01
CA ASN A 206 10.69 13.88 -8.78
C ASN A 206 10.79 14.86 -9.94
N GLN A 207 9.72 15.59 -10.28
CA GLN A 207 9.62 16.46 -11.45
C GLN A 207 9.97 15.70 -12.75
N LYS A 208 9.37 14.51 -12.91
CA LYS A 208 9.62 13.59 -14.03
C LYS A 208 8.33 13.23 -14.76
N GLY A 209 8.40 13.19 -16.09
CA GLY A 209 7.44 12.52 -16.95
C GLY A 209 7.85 11.07 -17.21
N PHE A 210 6.98 10.30 -17.84
CA PHE A 210 7.21 8.88 -18.13
C PHE A 210 6.80 8.56 -19.58
N ASP A 211 7.69 7.89 -20.32
CA ASP A 211 7.38 7.29 -21.60
C ASP A 211 7.05 5.83 -21.41
N PHE A 212 5.83 5.46 -21.71
CA PHE A 212 5.33 4.09 -21.60
C PHE A 212 5.78 3.28 -22.81
N TYR A 213 6.26 2.07 -22.58
CA TYR A 213 6.59 1.14 -23.66
C TYR A 213 5.36 0.61 -24.41
N ASN A 214 4.27 0.36 -23.64
CA ASN A 214 2.99 -0.07 -24.17
C ASN A 214 1.87 0.64 -23.40
N SER A 215 0.70 0.78 -24.02
CA SER A 215 -0.49 1.28 -23.35
C SER A 215 -0.92 0.31 -22.24
N ILE A 216 -1.30 0.85 -21.09
CA ILE A 216 -1.91 0.09 -20.01
C ILE A 216 -3.40 0.41 -20.01
N ASP A 217 -4.24 -0.63 -19.96
CA ASP A 217 -5.70 -0.45 -19.90
C ASP A 217 -6.07 0.39 -18.68
N LYS A 218 -7.00 1.35 -18.90
CA LYS A 218 -7.42 2.28 -17.86
C LYS A 218 -8.00 1.56 -16.63
N LYS A 219 -8.71 0.44 -16.81
CA LYS A 219 -9.28 -0.34 -15.70
C LYS A 219 -8.18 -0.99 -14.85
N ILE A 220 -7.04 -1.31 -15.45
CA ILE A 220 -5.87 -1.85 -14.76
C ILE A 220 -5.12 -0.70 -14.06
N GLY A 221 -4.84 0.37 -14.78
CA GLY A 221 -4.07 1.49 -14.27
C GLY A 221 -4.76 2.32 -13.19
N CYS A 222 -6.12 2.32 -13.17
CA CYS A 222 -6.92 3.01 -12.16
C CYS A 222 -7.47 2.05 -11.07
N SER A 223 -6.97 0.82 -10.98
CA SER A 223 -7.37 -0.11 -9.91
C SER A 223 -6.63 0.23 -8.63
N GLY A 224 -7.33 0.72 -7.64
CA GLY A 224 -6.82 0.94 -6.28
C GLY A 224 -6.76 -0.35 -5.46
N GLU A 225 -6.22 -0.25 -4.25
CA GLU A 225 -6.07 -1.35 -3.29
C GLU A 225 -5.32 -2.58 -3.85
N GLU A 226 -4.33 -2.35 -4.71
CA GLU A 226 -3.54 -3.42 -5.30
C GLU A 226 -2.36 -3.87 -4.42
N TYR A 227 -1.78 -2.95 -3.64
CA TYR A 227 -0.67 -3.18 -2.69
C TYR A 227 0.52 -3.93 -3.31
N GLU A 228 0.73 -3.70 -4.60
CA GLU A 228 1.94 -4.07 -5.32
C GLU A 228 2.95 -2.91 -5.24
N MET A 229 4.20 -3.20 -5.51
CA MET A 229 5.25 -2.19 -5.42
C MET A 229 5.43 -1.47 -6.76
N LEU A 230 5.41 -0.14 -6.75
CA LEU A 230 5.83 0.73 -7.83
C LEU A 230 7.26 1.20 -7.54
N ILE A 231 8.20 0.89 -8.43
CA ILE A 231 9.64 1.14 -8.22
C ILE A 231 10.28 1.79 -9.44
N ALA A 232 11.34 2.57 -9.18
CA ALA A 232 12.18 3.11 -10.24
C ALA A 232 13.67 2.84 -9.96
N PHE A 233 14.42 2.54 -11.02
CA PHE A 233 15.83 2.17 -10.91
C PHE A 233 16.62 2.49 -12.19
N ASP A 234 17.93 2.66 -12.02
CA ASP A 234 18.86 2.87 -13.13
C ASP A 234 18.85 1.65 -14.07
N LYS A 235 18.80 1.89 -15.38
CA LYS A 235 18.83 0.85 -16.41
C LYS A 235 20.00 -0.12 -16.30
N ARG A 236 21.11 0.31 -15.71
CA ARG A 236 22.28 -0.55 -15.43
C ARG A 236 21.92 -1.73 -14.51
N HIS A 237 20.95 -1.56 -13.64
CA HIS A 237 20.50 -2.59 -12.71
C HIS A 237 19.43 -3.51 -13.27
N ARG A 238 18.97 -3.31 -14.53
CA ARG A 238 17.85 -4.06 -15.14
C ARG A 238 18.01 -5.58 -14.98
N LYS A 239 19.16 -6.13 -15.39
CA LYS A 239 19.39 -7.58 -15.32
C LYS A 239 19.35 -8.11 -13.87
N THR A 240 19.93 -7.34 -12.93
CA THR A 240 19.98 -7.71 -11.52
C THR A 240 18.58 -7.68 -10.88
N VAL A 241 17.81 -6.62 -11.11
CA VAL A 241 16.45 -6.50 -10.56
C VAL A 241 15.55 -7.58 -11.11
N ILE A 242 15.58 -7.88 -12.41
CA ILE A 242 14.83 -9.00 -13.03
C ILE A 242 15.23 -10.35 -12.43
N ARG A 243 16.53 -10.63 -12.28
CA ARG A 243 16.99 -11.88 -11.69
C ARG A 243 16.48 -12.04 -10.25
N ARG A 244 16.57 -10.99 -9.44
CA ARG A 244 16.12 -11.01 -8.05
C ARG A 244 14.60 -11.08 -7.91
N SER A 245 13.84 -10.50 -8.83
CA SER A 245 12.37 -10.66 -8.85
C SER A 245 12.00 -12.12 -9.09
N LYS A 246 12.68 -12.81 -10.03
CA LYS A 246 12.49 -14.24 -10.26
C LYS A 246 12.85 -15.08 -9.03
N GLN A 247 13.96 -14.78 -8.36
CA GLN A 247 14.36 -15.44 -7.10
C GLN A 247 13.32 -15.27 -5.99
N SER A 248 12.69 -14.10 -5.93
CA SER A 248 11.59 -13.80 -4.99
C SER A 248 10.22 -14.33 -5.47
N ARG A 249 10.15 -15.01 -6.63
CA ARG A 249 8.90 -15.48 -7.27
C ARG A 249 7.88 -14.35 -7.47
N VAL A 250 8.37 -13.15 -7.80
CA VAL A 250 7.54 -11.98 -8.07
C VAL A 250 7.65 -11.62 -9.55
N LYS A 251 6.51 -11.52 -10.23
CA LYS A 251 6.45 -10.98 -11.59
C LYS A 251 6.82 -9.50 -11.53
N LEU A 252 7.74 -9.07 -12.40
CA LEU A 252 8.13 -7.67 -12.51
C LEU A 252 7.75 -7.16 -13.90
N ASN A 253 6.97 -6.10 -13.95
CA ASN A 253 6.47 -5.49 -15.17
C ASN A 253 7.17 -4.14 -15.35
N ILE A 254 8.21 -4.09 -16.19
CA ILE A 254 8.87 -2.83 -16.58
C ILE A 254 8.03 -2.22 -17.69
N PHE A 255 7.42 -1.07 -17.41
CA PHE A 255 6.40 -0.51 -18.31
C PHE A 255 6.73 0.88 -18.86
N ALA A 256 7.67 1.60 -18.23
CA ALA A 256 8.01 2.96 -18.67
C ALA A 256 9.49 3.30 -18.40
N VAL A 257 9.91 4.39 -18.98
CA VAL A 257 11.18 5.06 -18.71
C VAL A 257 10.91 6.52 -18.31
N SER A 258 11.64 7.00 -17.32
CA SER A 258 11.53 8.38 -16.86
C SER A 258 12.24 9.35 -17.78
N LYS A 259 11.66 10.55 -17.95
CA LYS A 259 12.19 11.67 -18.72
C LYS A 259 11.94 13.00 -18.00
N ARG A 260 12.47 14.08 -18.54
CA ARG A 260 12.09 15.44 -18.13
C ARG A 260 10.61 15.68 -18.41
N GLY A 261 9.94 16.42 -17.52
CA GLY A 261 8.54 16.79 -17.67
C GLY A 261 7.68 16.38 -16.52
N LYS A 262 6.38 16.36 -16.72
CA LYS A 262 5.37 15.95 -15.74
C LYS A 262 4.50 14.84 -16.34
N TYR A 263 3.96 14.03 -15.48
CA TYR A 263 2.92 13.05 -15.81
C TYR A 263 1.67 13.44 -15.03
N THR A 264 0.53 13.42 -15.70
CA THR A 264 -0.78 13.66 -15.09
C THR A 264 -1.66 12.46 -15.36
N ASN A 265 -2.26 11.95 -14.32
CA ASN A 265 -3.15 10.81 -14.43
C ASN A 265 -4.54 11.23 -14.92
N ARG A 266 -5.33 10.26 -15.42
CA ARG A 266 -6.70 10.46 -15.92
C ARG A 266 -7.72 9.60 -15.15
N CYS A 267 -7.36 9.10 -13.99
CA CYS A 267 -8.26 8.40 -13.10
C CYS A 267 -9.10 9.39 -12.29
N LYS A 268 -10.28 8.97 -11.88
CA LYS A 268 -11.03 9.70 -10.86
C LYS A 268 -10.35 9.48 -9.51
N SER A 269 -10.34 10.50 -8.66
CA SER A 269 -9.92 10.34 -7.28
C SER A 269 -10.78 9.29 -6.57
N HIS A 270 -10.19 8.53 -5.66
CA HIS A 270 -10.89 7.55 -4.83
C HIS A 270 -11.33 8.13 -3.48
N HIS A 271 -10.71 9.23 -3.04
CA HIS A 271 -10.93 9.78 -1.70
C HIS A 271 -11.71 11.10 -1.67
N PHE A 272 -11.56 11.98 -2.67
CA PHE A 272 -12.22 13.28 -2.75
C PHE A 272 -12.61 13.66 -4.16
#